data_f1adbafbf74ce25df6d17bac6ad10bbd
#
_entry.id   f1adbafbf74ce25df6d17bac6ad10bbd
#
_cell.length_a   1.000
_cell.length_b   1.000
_cell.length_c   1.000
_cell.angle_alpha   90.00
_cell.angle_beta   90.00
_cell.angle_gamma   90.00
#
_symmetry.space_group_name_H-M   'P 1'
#
loop_
_entity.id
_entity.type
_entity.pdbx_description
1 polymer ?
#
loop_
_entity_poly.entity_id
_entity_poly.type
_entity_poly.pdbx_seq_one_letter_code
_entity_poly.pdbx_strand_id
1 'polypeptide(L)'
;MVHGKTTTANAILNNPEYTKTNGTINFEKEDITNLKTDEIARKGIFMSFQLPEEIPGVTVTNFLKYAKNKITGKPVKIFEFKEELAKYMKELNMNSKNMERSLNVGFSGGEKKKNEILQMLVLNPKLAILDETDSGLDVDAIKTVSKGIEMFKNNENGILIITHNTKILHSLKVDYVHILVNGKIVKTGTQELAKEIEENGYSEYK
;
A
#
# COMPACT_ATOMS: atom_id res chain seq x y z
N MET A 1 16.78 3.25 15.28
CA MET A 1 16.08 2.57 14.16
C MET A 1 14.77 1.99 14.69
N VAL A 2 13.65 2.39 14.15
CA VAL A 2 12.34 1.90 14.59
C VAL A 2 12.08 0.59 13.85
N HIS A 3 12.48 -0.54 14.48
CA HIS A 3 12.29 -1.86 13.94
C HIS A 3 10.86 -2.37 14.23
N GLY A 4 10.25 -3.07 13.29
CA GLY A 4 9.02 -3.82 13.50
C GLY A 4 7.82 -3.42 12.63
N LYS A 5 7.81 -2.23 11.99
CA LYS A 5 6.67 -1.78 11.16
C LYS A 5 6.47 -2.68 9.93
N THR A 6 7.47 -2.75 9.08
CA THR A 6 7.48 -3.63 7.89
C THR A 6 7.33 -5.11 8.28
N THR A 7 7.96 -5.54 9.39
CA THR A 7 7.80 -6.90 9.92
C THR A 7 6.34 -7.19 10.28
N THR A 8 5.64 -6.24 10.91
CA THR A 8 4.21 -6.39 11.24
C THR A 8 3.36 -6.51 9.96
N ALA A 9 3.61 -5.68 8.95
CA ALA A 9 2.90 -5.77 7.68
C ALA A 9 3.13 -7.13 7.00
N ASN A 10 4.37 -7.59 6.94
CA ASN A 10 4.71 -8.91 6.39
C ASN A 10 4.09 -10.07 7.20
N ALA A 11 4.01 -9.94 8.53
CA ALA A 11 3.34 -10.93 9.37
C ALA A 11 1.82 -10.99 9.11
N ILE A 12 1.16 -9.85 8.84
CA ILE A 12 -0.26 -9.81 8.45
C ILE A 12 -0.49 -10.59 7.15
N LEU A 13 0.40 -10.45 6.18
CA LEU A 13 0.32 -11.15 4.88
C LEU A 13 0.82 -12.59 4.93
N ASN A 14 1.27 -13.06 6.08
CA ASN A 14 1.87 -14.38 6.23
C ASN A 14 3.01 -14.64 5.22
N ASN A 15 3.86 -13.62 5.03
CA ASN A 15 5.04 -13.75 4.19
C ASN A 15 5.92 -14.89 4.72
N PRO A 16 6.29 -15.90 3.87
CA PRO A 16 7.01 -17.10 4.32
C PRO A 16 8.41 -16.84 4.89
N GLU A 17 8.98 -15.67 4.69
CA GLU A 17 10.24 -15.25 5.32
C GLU A 17 10.11 -14.95 6.83
N TYR A 18 8.87 -14.81 7.32
CA TYR A 18 8.58 -14.44 8.70
C TYR A 18 7.77 -15.54 9.40
N THR A 19 8.25 -16.00 10.54
CA THR A 19 7.55 -16.99 11.36
C THR A 19 6.84 -16.30 12.52
N LYS A 20 5.52 -16.45 12.59
CA LYS A 20 4.74 -16.03 13.76
C LYS A 20 4.91 -17.05 14.86
N THR A 21 5.36 -16.60 16.02
CA THR A 21 5.59 -17.49 17.19
C THR A 21 4.37 -17.57 18.11
N ASN A 22 3.53 -16.53 18.13
CA ASN A 22 2.34 -16.46 18.95
C ASN A 22 1.36 -15.40 18.45
N GLY A 23 0.11 -15.45 18.92
CA GLY A 23 -0.93 -14.47 18.60
C GLY A 23 -1.82 -14.89 17.42
N THR A 24 -2.90 -14.15 17.22
CA THR A 24 -3.87 -14.32 16.15
C THR A 24 -4.07 -13.03 15.38
N ILE A 25 -4.38 -13.15 14.09
CA ILE A 25 -4.70 -12.03 13.20
C ILE A 25 -6.12 -12.26 12.70
N ASN A 26 -7.01 -11.32 13.00
CA ASN A 26 -8.40 -11.37 12.56
C ASN A 26 -8.66 -10.26 11.54
N PHE A 27 -9.32 -10.59 10.45
CA PHE A 27 -9.78 -9.66 9.43
C PHE A 27 -11.26 -9.92 9.13
N GLU A 28 -12.11 -8.90 9.23
CA GLU A 28 -13.57 -9.02 9.07
C GLU A 28 -14.20 -10.18 9.90
N LYS A 29 -13.75 -10.34 11.15
CA LYS A 29 -14.18 -11.38 12.10
C LYS A 29 -13.72 -12.80 11.73
N GLU A 30 -12.89 -12.97 10.71
CA GLU A 30 -12.28 -14.23 10.35
C GLU A 30 -10.83 -14.30 10.82
N ASP A 31 -10.42 -15.44 11.34
CA ASP A 31 -9.01 -15.72 11.67
C ASP A 31 -8.24 -16.00 10.37
N ILE A 32 -7.30 -15.11 10.04
CA ILE A 32 -6.43 -15.20 8.87
C ILE A 32 -5.01 -15.64 9.22
N THR A 33 -4.76 -15.96 10.48
CA THR A 33 -3.41 -16.22 11.03
C THR A 33 -2.61 -17.21 10.21
N ASN A 34 -3.23 -18.28 9.71
CA ASN A 34 -2.56 -19.36 9.02
C ASN A 34 -2.91 -19.45 7.52
N LEU A 35 -3.62 -18.47 6.97
CA LEU A 35 -3.92 -18.41 5.55
C LEU A 35 -2.66 -18.12 4.74
N LYS A 36 -2.58 -18.66 3.53
CA LYS A 36 -1.50 -18.34 2.60
C LYS A 36 -1.62 -16.90 2.10
N THR A 37 -0.52 -16.30 1.70
CA THR A 37 -0.47 -14.91 1.19
C THR A 37 -1.48 -14.65 0.07
N ASP A 38 -1.65 -15.61 -0.86
CA ASP A 38 -2.62 -15.48 -1.95
C ASP A 38 -4.08 -15.61 -1.48
N GLU A 39 -4.36 -16.36 -0.42
CA GLU A 39 -5.69 -16.43 0.20
C GLU A 39 -6.02 -15.11 0.91
N ILE A 40 -5.04 -14.53 1.62
CA ILE A 40 -5.16 -13.23 2.28
C ILE A 40 -5.41 -12.13 1.23
N ALA A 41 -4.68 -12.14 0.11
CA ALA A 41 -4.91 -11.20 -0.99
C ALA A 41 -6.33 -11.33 -1.58
N ARG A 42 -6.86 -12.54 -1.75
CA ARG A 42 -8.24 -12.78 -2.22
C ARG A 42 -9.31 -12.30 -1.22
N LYS A 43 -8.99 -12.21 0.07
CA LYS A 43 -9.89 -11.60 1.06
C LYS A 43 -9.96 -10.09 0.97
N GLY A 44 -9.10 -9.48 0.16
CA GLY A 44 -9.07 -8.05 -0.09
C GLY A 44 -8.03 -7.29 0.73
N ILE A 45 -6.94 -7.94 1.13
CA ILE A 45 -5.80 -7.26 1.72
C ILE A 45 -4.73 -7.06 0.65
N PHE A 46 -4.32 -5.81 0.45
CA PHE A 46 -3.26 -5.39 -0.47
C PHE A 46 -2.09 -4.81 0.33
N MET A 47 -0.88 -5.04 -0.13
CA MET A 47 0.31 -4.37 0.40
C MET A 47 1.16 -3.80 -0.73
N SER A 48 1.58 -2.54 -0.58
CA SER A 48 2.67 -1.98 -1.38
C SER A 48 4.00 -2.42 -0.78
N PHE A 49 4.98 -2.67 -1.63
CA PHE A 49 6.31 -3.08 -1.18
C PHE A 49 7.26 -1.88 -1.05
N GLN A 50 8.14 -1.93 -0.07
CA GLN A 50 9.19 -0.92 0.07
C GLN A 50 10.04 -0.82 -1.21
N LEU A 51 10.37 -1.97 -1.80
CA LEU A 51 11.08 -2.10 -3.08
C LEU A 51 10.20 -2.91 -4.04
N PRO A 52 9.43 -2.23 -4.94
CA PRO A 52 8.60 -2.94 -5.92
C PRO A 52 9.43 -3.76 -6.90
N GLU A 53 9.10 -5.05 -6.99
CA GLU A 53 9.78 -6.00 -7.87
C GLU A 53 9.55 -5.71 -9.35
N GLU A 54 10.55 -6.04 -10.16
CA GLU A 54 10.48 -5.98 -11.61
C GLU A 54 10.08 -7.35 -12.17
N ILE A 55 9.07 -7.37 -13.05
CA ILE A 55 8.62 -8.62 -13.68
C ILE A 55 8.79 -8.52 -15.21
N PRO A 56 9.95 -8.92 -15.75
CA PRO A 56 10.18 -8.90 -17.19
C PRO A 56 9.17 -9.78 -17.94
N GLY A 57 8.69 -9.29 -19.08
CA GLY A 57 7.78 -10.02 -19.95
C GLY A 57 6.31 -10.00 -19.54
N VAL A 58 5.96 -9.47 -18.35
CA VAL A 58 4.57 -9.31 -17.92
C VAL A 58 4.22 -7.82 -17.91
N THR A 59 3.35 -7.39 -18.82
CA THR A 59 2.95 -5.97 -18.89
C THR A 59 2.11 -5.56 -17.69
N VAL A 60 2.12 -4.25 -17.35
CA VAL A 60 1.26 -3.66 -16.31
C VAL A 60 -0.20 -4.05 -16.53
N THR A 61 -0.70 -3.94 -17.76
CA THR A 61 -2.07 -4.34 -18.12
C THR A 61 -2.34 -5.80 -17.83
N ASN A 62 -1.46 -6.71 -18.25
CA ASN A 62 -1.68 -8.14 -18.07
C ASN A 62 -1.60 -8.53 -16.58
N PHE A 63 -0.62 -8.00 -15.84
CA PHE A 63 -0.49 -8.24 -14.41
C PHE A 63 -1.78 -7.86 -13.67
N LEU A 64 -2.24 -6.63 -13.86
CA LEU A 64 -3.43 -6.12 -13.17
C LEU A 64 -4.71 -6.83 -13.60
N LYS A 65 -4.85 -7.16 -14.89
CA LYS A 65 -5.97 -7.96 -15.40
C LYS A 65 -6.05 -9.33 -14.73
N TYR A 66 -4.93 -10.05 -14.66
CA TYR A 66 -4.90 -11.37 -14.03
C TYR A 66 -5.16 -11.29 -12.52
N ALA A 67 -4.56 -10.33 -11.83
CA ALA A 67 -4.80 -10.11 -10.41
C ALA A 67 -6.27 -9.80 -10.13
N LYS A 68 -6.87 -8.85 -10.87
CA LYS A 68 -8.30 -8.49 -10.73
C LYS A 68 -9.22 -9.67 -10.99
N ASN A 69 -8.96 -10.47 -12.04
CA ASN A 69 -9.72 -11.69 -12.32
C ASN A 69 -9.66 -12.70 -11.15
N LYS A 70 -8.50 -12.88 -10.55
CA LYS A 70 -8.32 -13.82 -9.42
C LYS A 70 -8.99 -13.34 -8.14
N ILE A 71 -8.96 -12.04 -7.87
CA ILE A 71 -9.60 -11.44 -6.69
C ILE A 71 -11.13 -11.45 -6.84
N THR A 72 -11.64 -11.07 -8.01
CA THR A 72 -13.09 -10.96 -8.24
C THR A 72 -13.76 -12.26 -8.61
N GLY A 73 -13.00 -13.27 -9.02
CA GLY A 73 -13.51 -14.53 -9.55
C GLY A 73 -14.20 -14.40 -10.95
N LYS A 74 -14.09 -13.23 -11.58
CA LYS A 74 -14.75 -12.93 -12.87
C LYS A 74 -13.73 -12.38 -13.87
N PRO A 75 -13.82 -12.78 -15.16
CA PRO A 75 -12.99 -12.20 -16.20
C PRO A 75 -13.39 -10.74 -16.47
N VAL A 76 -12.41 -9.84 -16.49
CA VAL A 76 -12.64 -8.45 -16.88
C VAL A 76 -12.72 -8.33 -18.41
N LYS A 77 -13.56 -7.46 -18.91
CA LYS A 77 -13.62 -7.10 -20.33
C LYS A 77 -12.47 -6.16 -20.68
N ILE A 78 -11.63 -6.57 -21.61
CA ILE A 78 -10.34 -5.92 -21.85
C ILE A 78 -10.44 -4.43 -22.23
N PHE A 79 -11.44 -4.03 -23.00
CA PHE A 79 -11.61 -2.64 -23.42
C PHE A 79 -12.00 -1.76 -22.23
N GLU A 80 -13.03 -2.14 -21.47
CA GLU A 80 -13.49 -1.44 -20.27
C GLU A 80 -12.35 -1.34 -19.25
N PHE A 81 -11.57 -2.41 -19.10
CA PHE A 81 -10.44 -2.45 -18.20
C PHE A 81 -9.30 -1.50 -18.61
N LYS A 82 -8.97 -1.41 -19.90
CA LYS A 82 -7.97 -0.47 -20.40
C LYS A 82 -8.43 0.99 -20.25
N GLU A 83 -9.71 1.28 -20.39
CA GLU A 83 -10.27 2.61 -20.13
C GLU A 83 -10.18 2.98 -18.65
N GLU A 84 -10.55 2.06 -17.76
CA GLU A 84 -10.40 2.22 -16.31
C GLU A 84 -8.93 2.50 -15.93
N LEU A 85 -8.01 1.70 -16.48
CA LEU A 85 -6.58 1.84 -16.25
C LEU A 85 -6.05 3.19 -16.73
N ALA A 86 -6.45 3.62 -17.94
CA ALA A 86 -6.07 4.91 -18.51
C ALA A 86 -6.54 6.08 -17.63
N LYS A 87 -7.77 6.00 -17.11
CA LYS A 87 -8.32 7.00 -16.20
C LYS A 87 -7.45 7.14 -14.95
N TYR A 88 -7.15 6.05 -14.25
CA TYR A 88 -6.32 6.10 -13.05
C TYR A 88 -4.88 6.57 -13.35
N MET A 89 -4.30 6.12 -14.46
CA MET A 89 -2.95 6.58 -14.86
C MET A 89 -2.91 8.09 -15.10
N LYS A 90 -3.95 8.65 -15.73
CA LYS A 90 -4.08 10.10 -15.91
C LYS A 90 -4.10 10.85 -14.57
N GLU A 91 -4.90 10.37 -13.61
CA GLU A 91 -4.99 10.97 -12.27
C GLU A 91 -3.67 10.91 -11.50
N LEU A 92 -2.87 9.85 -11.75
CA LEU A 92 -1.55 9.66 -11.15
C LEU A 92 -0.40 10.31 -11.94
N ASN A 93 -0.70 11.11 -12.96
CA ASN A 93 0.33 11.70 -13.85
C ASN A 93 1.32 10.64 -14.38
N MET A 94 0.79 9.49 -14.82
CA MET A 94 1.54 8.41 -15.44
C MET A 94 1.36 8.41 -16.95
N ASN A 95 2.41 8.04 -17.68
CA ASN A 95 2.32 7.89 -19.13
C ASN A 95 1.50 6.64 -19.49
N SER A 96 0.47 6.78 -20.31
CA SER A 96 -0.37 5.66 -20.74
C SER A 96 0.41 4.56 -21.48
N LYS A 97 1.54 4.87 -22.11
CA LYS A 97 2.44 3.88 -22.71
C LYS A 97 2.97 2.86 -21.69
N ASN A 98 3.00 3.20 -20.42
CA ASN A 98 3.42 2.29 -19.34
C ASN A 98 2.50 1.08 -19.20
N MET A 99 1.26 1.11 -19.72
CA MET A 99 0.35 -0.04 -19.76
C MET A 99 0.97 -1.27 -20.43
N GLU A 100 1.71 -1.04 -21.50
CA GLU A 100 2.28 -2.11 -22.34
C GLU A 100 3.75 -2.40 -21.98
N ARG A 101 4.32 -1.69 -21.00
CA ARG A 101 5.66 -1.98 -20.49
C ARG A 101 5.61 -3.12 -19.47
N SER A 102 6.68 -3.88 -19.39
CA SER A 102 6.87 -4.88 -18.33
C SER A 102 6.80 -4.21 -16.95
N LEU A 103 6.12 -4.86 -16.01
CA LEU A 103 5.84 -4.33 -14.67
C LEU A 103 7.14 -3.87 -14.00
N ASN A 104 7.19 -2.58 -13.68
CA ASN A 104 8.31 -1.91 -13.00
C ASN A 104 9.67 -1.92 -13.72
N VAL A 105 9.83 -2.62 -14.85
CA VAL A 105 11.11 -2.73 -15.56
C VAL A 105 11.51 -1.37 -16.15
N GLY A 106 12.65 -0.86 -15.66
CA GLY A 106 13.16 0.45 -16.06
C GLY A 106 12.27 1.63 -15.66
N PHE A 107 11.39 1.46 -14.68
CA PHE A 107 10.67 2.56 -14.06
C PHE A 107 11.59 3.27 -13.07
N SER A 108 11.50 4.59 -13.01
CA SER A 108 12.09 5.37 -11.92
C SER A 108 11.45 5.02 -10.57
N GLY A 109 12.11 5.37 -9.46
CA GLY A 109 11.55 5.14 -8.13
C GLY A 109 10.15 5.73 -7.96
N GLY A 110 9.95 6.97 -8.44
CA GLY A 110 8.64 7.64 -8.41
C GLY A 110 7.60 6.94 -9.31
N GLU A 111 7.97 6.44 -10.48
CA GLU A 111 7.07 5.67 -11.34
C GLU A 111 6.68 4.34 -10.70
N LYS A 112 7.62 3.64 -10.05
CA LYS A 112 7.34 2.40 -9.31
C LYS A 112 6.32 2.64 -8.20
N LYS A 113 6.47 3.71 -7.41
CA LYS A 113 5.53 4.05 -6.34
C LYS A 113 4.15 4.44 -6.87
N LYS A 114 4.09 5.24 -7.94
CA LYS A 114 2.82 5.54 -8.64
C LYS A 114 2.16 4.27 -9.17
N ASN A 115 2.94 3.32 -9.67
CA ASN A 115 2.42 2.05 -10.16
C ASN A 115 1.84 1.18 -9.03
N GLU A 116 2.37 1.23 -7.81
CA GLU A 116 1.76 0.57 -6.65
C GLU A 116 0.42 1.20 -6.27
N ILE A 117 0.33 2.54 -6.28
CA ILE A 117 -0.95 3.24 -6.08
C ILE A 117 -1.95 2.89 -7.18
N LEU A 118 -1.50 2.79 -8.44
CA LEU A 118 -2.33 2.33 -9.54
C LEU A 118 -2.89 0.92 -9.29
N GLN A 119 -2.04 -0.01 -8.81
CA GLN A 119 -2.46 -1.36 -8.44
C GLN A 119 -3.52 -1.33 -7.34
N MET A 120 -3.33 -0.55 -6.28
CA MET A 120 -4.31 -0.37 -5.21
C MET A 120 -5.66 0.13 -5.74
N LEU A 121 -5.66 1.17 -6.58
CA LEU A 121 -6.89 1.72 -7.17
C LEU A 121 -7.64 0.71 -8.04
N VAL A 122 -6.92 -0.02 -8.90
CA VAL A 122 -7.49 -1.00 -9.83
C VAL A 122 -8.01 -2.24 -9.11
N LEU A 123 -7.28 -2.73 -8.11
CA LEU A 123 -7.65 -3.94 -7.37
C LEU A 123 -8.71 -3.67 -6.31
N ASN A 124 -8.84 -2.42 -5.87
CA ASN A 124 -9.81 -1.93 -4.90
C ASN A 124 -9.95 -2.84 -3.66
N PRO A 125 -8.87 -3.03 -2.89
CA PRO A 125 -8.88 -3.91 -1.72
C PRO A 125 -9.75 -3.34 -0.58
N LYS A 126 -10.12 -4.17 0.39
CA LYS A 126 -10.78 -3.75 1.62
C LYS A 126 -9.79 -3.12 2.62
N LEU A 127 -8.55 -3.59 2.62
CA LEU A 127 -7.45 -3.05 3.40
C LEU A 127 -6.22 -2.87 2.51
N ALA A 128 -5.72 -1.64 2.42
CA ALA A 128 -4.45 -1.33 1.79
C ALA A 128 -3.38 -1.06 2.86
N ILE A 129 -2.29 -1.80 2.83
CA ILE A 129 -1.10 -1.58 3.65
C ILE A 129 -0.05 -0.92 2.77
N LEU A 130 0.32 0.33 3.07
CA LEU A 130 1.26 1.14 2.31
C LEU A 130 2.56 1.28 3.10
N ASP A 131 3.60 0.54 2.70
CA ASP A 131 4.88 0.51 3.41
C ASP A 131 5.90 1.44 2.74
N GLU A 132 6.22 2.54 3.42
CA GLU A 132 7.18 3.57 2.98
C GLU A 132 6.94 4.05 1.52
N THR A 133 5.67 4.24 1.16
CA THR A 133 5.26 4.64 -0.20
C THR A 133 5.72 6.06 -0.55
N ASP A 134 6.07 6.87 0.43
CA ASP A 134 6.58 8.23 0.32
C ASP A 134 8.11 8.32 0.31
N SER A 135 8.81 7.22 0.56
CA SER A 135 10.28 7.21 0.63
C SER A 135 10.93 7.50 -0.72
N GLY A 136 11.86 8.45 -0.74
CA GLY A 136 12.62 8.83 -1.94
C GLY A 136 11.82 9.61 -2.99
N LEU A 137 10.63 10.09 -2.67
CA LEU A 137 9.80 10.89 -3.55
C LEU A 137 10.08 12.39 -3.40
N ASP A 138 10.04 13.11 -4.52
CA ASP A 138 9.95 14.56 -4.51
C ASP A 138 8.56 15.06 -4.10
N VAL A 139 8.43 16.37 -3.91
CA VAL A 139 7.18 17.00 -3.43
C VAL A 139 5.98 16.74 -4.36
N ASP A 140 6.20 16.74 -5.68
CA ASP A 140 5.12 16.54 -6.64
C ASP A 140 4.70 15.08 -6.75
N ALA A 141 5.63 14.16 -6.61
CA ALA A 141 5.34 12.73 -6.53
C ALA A 141 4.57 12.41 -5.23
N ILE A 142 4.94 13.01 -4.09
CA ILE A 142 4.19 12.86 -2.82
C ILE A 142 2.74 13.35 -2.99
N LYS A 143 2.51 14.52 -3.60
CA LYS A 143 1.16 15.03 -3.89
C LYS A 143 0.36 14.07 -4.75
N THR A 144 0.99 13.50 -5.79
CA THR A 144 0.34 12.56 -6.70
C THR A 144 -0.04 11.26 -5.99
N VAL A 145 0.86 10.71 -5.17
CA VAL A 145 0.62 9.52 -4.35
C VAL A 145 -0.49 9.79 -3.34
N SER A 146 -0.44 10.92 -2.61
CA SER A 146 -1.48 11.31 -1.66
C SER A 146 -2.85 11.45 -2.32
N LYS A 147 -2.90 12.05 -3.52
CA LYS A 147 -4.14 12.12 -4.32
C LYS A 147 -4.69 10.74 -4.62
N GLY A 148 -3.84 9.80 -5.04
CA GLY A 148 -4.25 8.42 -5.29
C GLY A 148 -4.79 7.71 -4.04
N ILE A 149 -4.19 7.96 -2.88
CA ILE A 149 -4.66 7.44 -1.59
C ILE A 149 -6.04 8.03 -1.25
N GLU A 150 -6.24 9.34 -1.41
CA GLU A 150 -7.54 9.98 -1.18
C GLU A 150 -8.62 9.48 -2.16
N MET A 151 -8.27 9.22 -3.42
CA MET A 151 -9.20 8.62 -4.40
C MET A 151 -9.65 7.21 -4.02
N PHE A 152 -8.77 6.45 -3.35
CA PHE A 152 -9.10 5.10 -2.87
C PHE A 152 -9.97 5.15 -1.61
N LYS A 153 -9.76 6.13 -0.75
CA LYS A 153 -10.43 6.22 0.56
C LYS A 153 -11.94 6.35 0.43
N ASN A 154 -12.67 5.47 1.10
CA ASN A 154 -14.12 5.50 1.24
C ASN A 154 -14.54 4.91 2.60
N ASN A 155 -15.84 4.79 2.86
CA ASN A 155 -16.36 4.28 4.14
C ASN A 155 -16.28 2.75 4.29
N GLU A 156 -15.89 2.03 3.23
CA GLU A 156 -15.88 0.57 3.20
C GLU A 156 -14.47 -0.03 3.21
N ASN A 157 -13.43 0.83 3.07
CA ASN A 157 -12.04 0.37 3.07
C ASN A 157 -11.21 0.97 4.20
N GLY A 158 -10.15 0.24 4.57
CA GLY A 158 -9.13 0.69 5.51
C GLY A 158 -7.80 0.95 4.81
N ILE A 159 -7.04 1.90 5.35
CA ILE A 159 -5.68 2.19 4.89
C ILE A 159 -4.75 2.19 6.10
N LEU A 160 -3.71 1.37 6.05
CA LEU A 160 -2.62 1.38 7.01
C LEU A 160 -1.36 1.92 6.33
N ILE A 161 -0.93 3.12 6.72
CA ILE A 161 0.29 3.74 6.20
C ILE A 161 1.42 3.52 7.19
N ILE A 162 2.48 2.90 6.74
CA ILE A 162 3.74 2.77 7.47
C ILE A 162 4.71 3.79 6.87
N THR A 163 5.13 4.74 7.69
CA THR A 163 6.10 5.75 7.26
C THR A 163 6.98 6.19 8.42
N HIS A 164 8.16 6.70 8.11
CA HIS A 164 9.02 7.43 9.03
C HIS A 164 9.02 8.95 8.70
N ASN A 165 8.28 9.37 7.68
CA ASN A 165 8.19 10.75 7.22
C ASN A 165 6.74 11.25 7.37
N THR A 166 6.54 12.25 8.19
CA THR A 166 5.21 12.83 8.46
C THR A 166 4.66 13.64 7.30
N LYS A 167 5.48 14.01 6.30
CA LYS A 167 5.06 14.87 5.17
C LYS A 167 3.86 14.34 4.39
N ILE A 168 3.77 13.03 4.18
CA ILE A 168 2.61 12.43 3.49
C ILE A 168 1.32 12.66 4.29
N LEU A 169 1.42 12.67 5.63
CA LEU A 169 0.27 12.83 6.52
C LEU A 169 -0.33 14.24 6.50
N HIS A 170 0.43 15.27 6.04
CA HIS A 170 -0.09 16.63 5.87
C HIS A 170 -1.16 16.73 4.78
N SER A 171 -1.09 15.84 3.78
CA SER A 171 -2.01 15.82 2.65
C SER A 171 -3.16 14.82 2.84
N LEU A 172 -3.19 14.10 3.96
CA LEU A 172 -4.17 13.05 4.23
C LEU A 172 -4.89 13.33 5.55
N LYS A 173 -6.18 13.06 5.59
CA LYS A 173 -6.93 13.01 6.85
C LYS A 173 -6.71 11.64 7.49
N VAL A 174 -6.02 11.64 8.64
CA VAL A 174 -5.65 10.44 9.39
C VAL A 174 -6.57 10.30 10.61
N ASP A 175 -7.17 9.13 10.79
CA ASP A 175 -8.07 8.84 11.91
C ASP A 175 -7.29 8.46 13.17
N TYR A 176 -6.26 7.62 13.02
CA TYR A 176 -5.40 7.15 14.10
C TYR A 176 -3.93 7.19 13.73
N VAL A 177 -3.10 7.51 14.70
CA VAL A 177 -1.63 7.45 14.62
C VAL A 177 -1.13 6.56 15.74
N HIS A 178 -0.29 5.58 15.40
CA HIS A 178 0.32 4.66 16.35
C HIS A 178 1.84 4.80 16.31
N ILE A 179 2.46 4.97 17.47
CA ILE A 179 3.92 4.95 17.62
C ILE A 179 4.34 3.55 17.98
N LEU A 180 5.16 2.95 17.12
CA LEU A 180 5.71 1.61 17.30
C LEU A 180 7.20 1.71 17.69
N VAL A 181 7.56 1.17 18.85
CA VAL A 181 8.94 1.12 19.35
C VAL A 181 9.26 -0.32 19.76
N ASN A 182 10.32 -0.88 19.21
CA ASN A 182 10.76 -2.25 19.51
C ASN A 182 9.62 -3.29 19.39
N GLY A 183 8.79 -3.16 18.36
CA GLY A 183 7.67 -4.07 18.08
C GLY A 183 6.43 -3.89 18.96
N LYS A 184 6.39 -2.85 19.81
CA LYS A 184 5.24 -2.54 20.67
C LYS A 184 4.64 -1.19 20.34
N ILE A 185 3.31 -1.09 20.32
CA ILE A 185 2.62 0.19 20.26
C ILE A 185 2.74 0.84 21.63
N VAL A 186 3.46 1.97 21.68
CA VAL A 186 3.70 2.71 22.93
C VAL A 186 2.76 3.90 23.13
N LYS A 187 2.24 4.46 22.03
CA LYS A 187 1.24 5.54 22.07
C LYS A 187 0.30 5.43 20.88
N THR A 188 -0.96 5.76 21.10
CA THR A 188 -1.98 5.92 20.07
C THR A 188 -2.62 7.28 20.23
N GLY A 189 -2.82 7.99 19.13
CA GLY A 189 -3.46 9.31 19.08
C GLY A 189 -4.09 9.58 17.72
N THR A 190 -4.42 10.83 17.49
CA THR A 190 -4.99 11.32 16.22
C THR A 190 -3.92 12.03 15.39
N GLN A 191 -4.31 12.81 14.40
CA GLN A 191 -3.39 13.57 13.57
C GLN A 191 -2.51 14.56 14.38
N GLU A 192 -2.97 15.01 15.55
CA GLU A 192 -2.18 15.85 16.46
C GLU A 192 -0.90 15.14 16.93
N LEU A 193 -0.95 13.82 17.15
CA LEU A 193 0.22 13.05 17.51
C LEU A 193 1.27 13.03 16.40
N ALA A 194 0.87 13.06 15.13
CA ALA A 194 1.82 13.16 14.03
C ALA A 194 2.55 14.51 14.03
N LYS A 195 1.85 15.61 14.35
CA LYS A 195 2.45 16.95 14.47
C LYS A 195 3.41 17.03 15.67
N GLU A 196 2.99 16.47 16.80
CA GLU A 196 3.84 16.38 18.01
C GLU A 196 5.18 15.68 17.71
N ILE A 197 5.13 14.57 16.95
CA ILE A 197 6.35 13.84 16.54
C ILE A 197 7.19 14.67 15.58
N GLU A 198 6.59 15.44 14.68
CA GLU A 198 7.31 16.27 13.74
C GLU A 198 8.05 17.41 14.43
N GLU A 199 7.44 18.00 15.45
CA GLU A 199 8.02 19.11 16.23
C GLU A 199 9.09 18.62 17.24
N ASN A 200 8.81 17.54 17.98
CA ASN A 200 9.60 17.11 19.13
C ASN A 200 10.45 15.83 18.85
N GLY A 201 10.20 15.17 17.69
CA GLY A 201 10.86 13.90 17.38
C GLY A 201 10.37 12.75 18.25
N TYR A 202 11.16 11.66 18.25
CA TYR A 202 10.81 10.41 18.97
C TYR A 202 11.52 10.29 20.33
N SER A 203 12.12 11.36 20.86
CA SER A 203 13.00 11.29 22.03
C SER A 203 12.29 10.80 23.30
N GLU A 204 11.01 11.13 23.45
CA GLU A 204 10.19 10.73 24.59
C GLU A 204 9.73 9.26 24.55
N TYR A 205 9.90 8.58 23.40
CA TYR A 205 9.40 7.21 23.14
C TYR A 205 10.52 6.17 23.00
N LYS A 206 11.79 6.59 23.20
CA LYS A 206 12.97 5.70 23.09
C LYS A 206 13.30 5.02 24.40
#